data_add3374807baab496216a7128ef9f22f
#
_entry.id   add3374807baab496216a7128ef9f22f
#
_cell.length_a   1.000
_cell.length_b   1.000
_cell.length_c   1.000
_cell.angle_alpha   90.00
_cell.angle_beta   90.00
_cell.angle_gamma   90.00
#
_symmetry.space_group_name_H-M   'P 1'
#
loop_
_entity.id
_entity.type
_entity.pdbx_description
1 polymer ?
#
loop_
_entity_poly.entity_id
_entity_poly.type
_entity_poly.pdbx_seq_one_letter_code
_entity_poly.pdbx_strand_id
1 'polypeptide(L)'
;YNLCMYPYPSGDLHMGHIRNYTIGDVITRYKQKQGYNVLSPMGWDSFGLPAENAAIKTGIHPKKFTEDRISNMRDQIKRLGSLYDWDKEVAAHDKNYYKWTQYLFIKLFENKLAYKEDAPVNWCTSCKTVLANEQVIEGDCERCDSEVIKKNLNQWFFKISNYSEELLQGLSDIGDWPENVKSMQENWIGKSTGVQFNLNIDGSDLHFDVFTT
;
A
#
# COMPACT_ATOMS: atom_id res chain seq x y z
N TYR A 1 -6.34 18.47 -11.65
CA TYR A 1 -5.37 17.40 -11.49
C TYR A 1 -6.05 16.06 -11.75
N ASN A 2 -5.54 15.28 -12.71
CA ASN A 2 -6.08 13.95 -13.02
C ASN A 2 -4.98 12.91 -12.84
N LEU A 3 -5.08 12.11 -11.79
CA LEU A 3 -4.11 11.11 -11.40
C LEU A 3 -4.66 9.70 -11.65
N CYS A 4 -4.01 8.95 -12.52
CA CYS A 4 -4.21 7.51 -12.66
C CYS A 4 -3.24 6.75 -11.74
N MET A 5 -3.62 5.56 -11.32
CA MET A 5 -2.74 4.69 -10.55
C MET A 5 -1.48 4.34 -11.35
N TYR A 6 -0.32 4.55 -10.75
CA TYR A 6 0.96 4.25 -11.39
C TYR A 6 1.18 2.74 -11.51
N PRO A 7 1.68 2.25 -12.67
CA PRO A 7 1.93 0.82 -12.83
C PRO A 7 3.21 0.38 -12.12
N TYR A 8 3.22 -0.90 -11.72
CA TYR A 8 4.45 -1.59 -11.33
C TYR A 8 5.23 -2.00 -12.57
N PRO A 9 6.52 -1.63 -12.72
CA PRO A 9 7.33 -2.01 -13.87
C PRO A 9 7.89 -3.44 -13.73
N SER A 10 7.02 -4.43 -13.63
CA SER A 10 7.36 -5.84 -13.47
C SER A 10 7.10 -6.69 -14.73
N GLY A 11 6.46 -6.12 -15.75
CA GLY A 11 6.13 -6.78 -17.02
C GLY A 11 5.69 -5.79 -18.08
N ASP A 12 4.87 -6.27 -19.01
CA ASP A 12 4.25 -5.43 -20.04
C ASP A 12 2.87 -4.95 -19.59
N LEU A 13 2.32 -3.95 -20.31
CA LEU A 13 0.95 -3.52 -20.08
C LEU A 13 -0.03 -4.65 -20.40
N HIS A 14 -1.07 -4.76 -19.60
CA HIS A 14 -2.20 -5.65 -19.84
C HIS A 14 -3.52 -4.88 -19.93
N MET A 15 -4.62 -5.58 -20.23
CA MET A 15 -5.94 -4.95 -20.44
C MET A 15 -6.42 -4.13 -19.25
N GLY A 16 -6.07 -4.51 -18.01
CA GLY A 16 -6.37 -3.72 -16.82
C GLY A 16 -5.70 -2.33 -16.83
N HIS A 17 -4.45 -2.25 -17.24
CA HIS A 17 -3.75 -0.98 -17.44
C HIS A 17 -4.41 -0.15 -18.54
N ILE A 18 -4.73 -0.76 -19.69
CA ILE A 18 -5.39 -0.07 -20.79
C ILE A 18 -6.72 0.54 -20.35
N ARG A 19 -7.55 -0.23 -19.63
CA ARG A 19 -8.82 0.27 -19.07
C ARG A 19 -8.61 1.49 -18.17
N ASN A 20 -7.69 1.39 -17.21
CA ASN A 20 -7.41 2.47 -16.25
C ASN A 20 -6.94 3.74 -16.98
N TYR A 21 -5.97 3.61 -17.87
CA TYR A 21 -5.35 4.77 -18.55
C TYR A 21 -6.27 5.38 -19.61
N THR A 22 -7.09 4.58 -20.29
CA THR A 22 -8.07 5.10 -21.24
C THR A 22 -9.15 5.93 -20.54
N ILE A 23 -9.65 5.48 -19.37
CA ILE A 23 -10.64 6.25 -18.61
C ILE A 23 -10.05 7.59 -18.18
N GLY A 24 -8.82 7.58 -17.63
CA GLY A 24 -8.12 8.81 -17.24
C GLY A 24 -7.87 9.75 -18.44
N ASP A 25 -7.49 9.20 -19.59
CA ASP A 25 -7.26 9.97 -20.82
C ASP A 25 -8.56 10.66 -21.31
N VAL A 26 -9.68 9.94 -21.30
CA VAL A 26 -10.99 10.51 -21.66
C VAL A 26 -11.34 11.68 -20.74
N ILE A 27 -11.16 11.54 -19.44
CA ILE A 27 -11.43 12.62 -18.47
C ILE A 27 -10.53 13.82 -18.73
N THR A 28 -9.22 13.59 -18.95
CA THR A 28 -8.25 14.65 -19.29
C THR A 28 -8.68 15.42 -20.52
N ARG A 29 -8.96 14.73 -21.62
CA ARG A 29 -9.38 15.34 -22.89
C ARG A 29 -10.69 16.09 -22.76
N TYR A 30 -11.66 15.51 -22.05
CA TYR A 30 -12.96 16.15 -21.83
C TYR A 30 -12.80 17.47 -21.06
N LYS A 31 -12.04 17.47 -19.96
CA LYS A 31 -11.80 18.67 -19.18
C LYS A 31 -11.02 19.74 -19.92
N GLN A 32 -10.00 19.35 -20.70
CA GLN A 32 -9.29 20.28 -21.57
C GLN A 32 -10.21 20.94 -22.61
N LYS A 33 -11.11 20.15 -23.22
CA LYS A 33 -12.13 20.68 -24.16
C LYS A 33 -13.12 21.64 -23.50
N GLN A 34 -13.32 21.53 -22.20
CA GLN A 34 -14.11 22.49 -21.42
C GLN A 34 -13.32 23.75 -21.01
N GLY A 35 -12.05 23.87 -21.41
CA GLY A 35 -11.20 25.02 -21.10
C GLY A 35 -10.43 24.92 -19.77
N TYR A 36 -10.45 23.76 -19.10
CA TYR A 36 -9.64 23.55 -17.90
C TYR A 36 -8.16 23.36 -18.25
N ASN A 37 -7.30 23.91 -17.39
CA ASN A 37 -5.88 23.59 -17.41
C ASN A 37 -5.67 22.29 -16.61
N VAL A 38 -5.42 21.17 -17.29
CA VAL A 38 -5.35 19.84 -16.66
C VAL A 38 -3.92 19.38 -16.59
N LEU A 39 -3.45 19.05 -15.37
CA LEU A 39 -2.22 18.31 -15.15
C LEU A 39 -2.55 16.82 -15.03
N SER A 40 -2.02 16.01 -15.95
CA SER A 40 -2.18 14.54 -15.98
C SER A 40 -0.81 13.86 -16.06
N PRO A 41 -0.10 13.70 -14.93
CA PRO A 41 1.25 13.13 -14.92
C PRO A 41 1.21 11.60 -15.05
N MET A 42 2.30 11.02 -15.55
CA MET A 42 2.58 9.59 -15.46
C MET A 42 3.68 9.35 -14.42
N GLY A 43 3.58 8.22 -13.75
CA GLY A 43 4.61 7.78 -12.81
C GLY A 43 4.77 6.27 -12.79
N TRP A 44 5.81 5.81 -12.10
CA TRP A 44 6.16 4.41 -11.98
C TRP A 44 6.27 4.05 -10.50
N ASP A 45 5.44 3.10 -10.08
CA ASP A 45 5.56 2.50 -8.75
C ASP A 45 6.64 1.42 -8.80
N SER A 46 7.87 1.89 -8.74
CA SER A 46 9.08 1.15 -9.11
C SER A 46 9.94 0.75 -7.91
N PHE A 47 9.48 0.98 -6.70
CA PHE A 47 10.06 0.45 -5.47
C PHE A 47 9.32 -0.80 -5.02
N GLY A 48 10.07 -1.72 -4.37
CA GLY A 48 9.49 -2.83 -3.65
C GLY A 48 9.54 -4.17 -4.38
N LEU A 49 8.91 -5.16 -3.77
CA LEU A 49 9.03 -6.57 -4.08
C LEU A 49 8.60 -6.99 -5.50
N PRO A 50 7.55 -6.42 -6.13
CA PRO A 50 7.17 -6.86 -7.48
C PRO A 50 8.30 -6.72 -8.51
N ALA A 51 8.97 -5.58 -8.53
CA ALA A 51 10.09 -5.34 -9.43
C ALA A 51 11.33 -6.16 -9.03
N GLU A 52 11.62 -6.26 -7.74
CA GLU A 52 12.75 -7.06 -7.22
C GLU A 52 12.58 -8.54 -7.53
N ASN A 53 11.41 -9.13 -7.28
CA ASN A 53 11.12 -10.53 -7.56
C ASN A 53 11.20 -10.83 -9.06
N ALA A 54 10.72 -9.95 -9.92
CA ALA A 54 10.85 -10.09 -11.35
C ALA A 54 12.32 -10.05 -11.79
N ALA A 55 13.13 -9.16 -11.23
CA ALA A 55 14.55 -9.07 -11.48
C ALA A 55 15.30 -10.34 -11.01
N ILE A 56 14.98 -10.85 -9.84
CA ILE A 56 15.54 -12.10 -9.30
C ILE A 56 15.24 -13.28 -10.24
N LYS A 57 13.99 -13.41 -10.68
CA LYS A 57 13.57 -14.50 -11.59
C LYS A 57 14.30 -14.47 -12.92
N THR A 58 14.64 -13.27 -13.41
CA THR A 58 15.34 -13.09 -14.70
C THR A 58 16.86 -13.10 -14.58
N GLY A 59 17.41 -13.01 -13.36
CA GLY A 59 18.84 -12.91 -13.13
C GLY A 59 19.46 -11.56 -13.53
N ILE A 60 18.62 -10.53 -13.75
CA ILE A 60 19.05 -9.19 -14.16
C ILE A 60 19.11 -8.30 -12.91
N HIS A 61 20.08 -7.38 -12.85
CA HIS A 61 20.17 -6.42 -11.75
C HIS A 61 18.87 -5.59 -11.64
N PRO A 62 18.26 -5.45 -10.45
CA PRO A 62 16.95 -4.81 -10.27
C PRO A 62 16.82 -3.43 -10.92
N LYS A 63 17.83 -2.57 -10.77
CA LYS A 63 17.83 -1.24 -11.39
C LYS A 63 17.69 -1.33 -12.91
N LYS A 64 18.54 -2.14 -13.55
CA LYS A 64 18.52 -2.30 -15.02
C LYS A 64 17.18 -2.88 -15.48
N PHE A 65 16.71 -3.94 -14.82
CA PHE A 65 15.42 -4.55 -15.12
C PHE A 65 14.29 -3.51 -15.06
N THR A 66 14.22 -2.74 -13.97
CA THR A 66 13.19 -1.72 -13.75
C THR A 66 13.23 -0.63 -14.81
N GLU A 67 14.42 -0.10 -15.11
CA GLU A 67 14.60 0.95 -16.14
C GLU A 67 14.19 0.45 -17.54
N ASP A 68 14.56 -0.78 -17.90
CA ASP A 68 14.18 -1.41 -19.18
C ASP A 68 12.64 -1.59 -19.26
N ARG A 69 12.00 -2.01 -18.16
CA ARG A 69 10.53 -2.17 -18.12
C ARG A 69 9.80 -0.84 -18.21
N ILE A 70 10.26 0.18 -17.50
CA ILE A 70 9.72 1.55 -17.58
C ILE A 70 9.79 2.05 -19.02
N SER A 71 10.93 1.89 -19.67
CA SER A 71 11.08 2.31 -21.06
C SER A 71 10.06 1.63 -21.98
N ASN A 72 9.92 0.31 -21.85
CA ASN A 72 8.98 -0.46 -22.65
C ASN A 72 7.51 -0.04 -22.39
N MET A 73 7.11 0.04 -21.11
CA MET A 73 5.74 0.44 -20.75
C MET A 73 5.42 1.87 -21.18
N ARG A 74 6.40 2.79 -21.10
CA ARG A 74 6.26 4.17 -21.60
C ARG A 74 5.95 4.19 -23.09
N ASP A 75 6.67 3.40 -23.87
CA ASP A 75 6.44 3.30 -25.31
C ASP A 75 5.07 2.68 -25.62
N GLN A 76 4.65 1.68 -24.85
CA GLN A 76 3.32 1.09 -24.97
C GLN A 76 2.21 2.11 -24.66
N ILE A 77 2.34 2.91 -23.59
CA ILE A 77 1.35 3.94 -23.24
C ILE A 77 1.33 5.05 -24.31
N LYS A 78 2.49 5.48 -24.82
CA LYS A 78 2.55 6.44 -25.92
C LYS A 78 1.86 5.92 -27.19
N ARG A 79 2.00 4.64 -27.48
CA ARG A 79 1.31 4.00 -28.64
C ARG A 79 -0.20 3.93 -28.45
N LEU A 80 -0.74 3.89 -27.23
CA LEU A 80 -2.17 4.03 -26.97
C LEU A 80 -2.69 5.44 -27.31
N GLY A 81 -1.80 6.41 -27.46
CA GLY A 81 -2.15 7.80 -27.73
C GLY A 81 -2.70 8.53 -26.50
N SER A 82 -2.53 7.99 -25.29
CA SER A 82 -2.98 8.62 -24.05
C SER A 82 -2.24 9.92 -23.77
N LEU A 83 -2.98 10.91 -23.32
CA LEU A 83 -2.50 12.26 -23.10
C LEU A 83 -1.97 12.42 -21.68
N TYR A 84 -0.66 12.26 -21.54
CA TYR A 84 0.05 12.47 -20.27
C TYR A 84 1.10 13.58 -20.41
N ASP A 85 1.33 14.28 -19.30
CA ASP A 85 2.39 15.29 -19.17
C ASP A 85 3.73 14.60 -18.91
N TRP A 86 4.35 14.07 -19.96
CA TRP A 86 5.59 13.30 -19.87
C TRP A 86 6.77 14.09 -19.26
N ASP A 87 6.74 15.42 -19.35
CA ASP A 87 7.72 16.29 -18.68
C ASP A 87 7.57 16.31 -17.15
N LYS A 88 6.47 15.77 -16.66
CA LYS A 88 6.17 15.61 -15.23
C LYS A 88 6.20 14.14 -14.79
N GLU A 89 6.83 13.30 -15.59
CA GLU A 89 7.03 11.89 -15.26
C GLU A 89 7.86 11.73 -13.98
N VAL A 90 7.46 10.79 -13.12
CA VAL A 90 8.16 10.47 -11.88
C VAL A 90 8.35 8.97 -11.73
N ALA A 91 9.39 8.57 -10.98
CA ALA A 91 9.63 7.17 -10.65
C ALA A 91 9.99 7.04 -9.17
N ALA A 92 9.31 6.15 -8.46
CA ALA A 92 9.48 6.00 -7.02
C ALA A 92 10.91 5.63 -6.61
N HIS A 93 11.67 4.95 -7.46
CA HIS A 93 13.07 4.59 -7.22
C HIS A 93 14.08 5.70 -7.56
N ASP A 94 13.63 6.82 -8.16
CA ASP A 94 14.52 7.95 -8.46
C ASP A 94 14.91 8.69 -7.17
N LYS A 95 16.19 9.09 -7.07
CA LYS A 95 16.72 9.82 -5.90
C LYS A 95 15.97 11.12 -5.63
N ASN A 96 15.53 11.80 -6.69
CA ASN A 96 14.77 13.04 -6.57
C ASN A 96 13.36 12.81 -6.05
N TYR A 97 12.85 11.60 -6.16
CA TYR A 97 11.54 11.20 -5.64
C TYR A 97 11.66 10.62 -4.23
N TYR A 98 12.44 9.56 -4.01
CA TYR A 98 12.44 8.86 -2.71
C TYR A 98 13.04 9.68 -1.56
N LYS A 99 13.80 10.74 -1.83
CA LYS A 99 14.21 11.68 -0.79
C LYS A 99 13.03 12.25 0.00
N TRP A 100 11.87 12.42 -0.65
CA TRP A 100 10.66 12.90 0.00
C TRP A 100 10.01 11.82 0.87
N THR A 101 10.06 10.57 0.45
CA THR A 101 9.65 9.42 1.29
C THR A 101 10.52 9.34 2.54
N GLN A 102 11.84 9.50 2.39
CA GLN A 102 12.77 9.55 3.52
C GLN A 102 12.49 10.74 4.44
N TYR A 103 12.20 11.90 3.87
CA TYR A 103 11.83 13.09 4.64
C TYR A 103 10.57 12.86 5.47
N LEU A 104 9.52 12.29 4.88
CA LEU A 104 8.27 11.95 5.58
C LEU A 104 8.53 10.94 6.71
N PHE A 105 9.35 9.91 6.47
CA PHE A 105 9.73 8.96 7.50
C PHE A 105 10.43 9.66 8.69
N ILE A 106 11.36 10.56 8.40
CA ILE A 106 12.05 11.34 9.45
C ILE A 106 11.03 12.17 10.25
N LYS A 107 10.07 12.81 9.57
CA LYS A 107 9.01 13.55 10.26
C LYS A 107 8.13 12.67 11.15
N LEU A 108 7.77 11.49 10.69
CA LEU A 108 7.05 10.51 11.52
C LEU A 108 7.88 10.08 12.74
N PHE A 109 9.17 9.85 12.56
CA PHE A 109 10.08 9.49 13.64
C PHE A 109 10.26 10.63 14.66
N GLU A 110 10.49 11.86 14.22
CA GLU A 110 10.60 13.06 15.07
C GLU A 110 9.32 13.28 15.91
N ASN A 111 8.15 12.98 15.34
CA ASN A 111 6.86 13.05 16.02
C ASN A 111 6.50 11.79 16.82
N LYS A 112 7.44 10.85 16.99
CA LYS A 112 7.25 9.60 17.76
C LYS A 112 6.14 8.69 17.19
N LEU A 113 5.80 8.86 15.93
CA LEU A 113 4.84 8.03 15.21
C LEU A 113 5.51 6.81 14.55
N ALA A 114 6.81 6.88 14.29
CA ALA A 114 7.62 5.75 13.87
C ALA A 114 8.55 5.31 15.02
N TYR A 115 8.65 4.01 15.25
CA TYR A 115 9.50 3.43 16.27
C TYR A 115 10.04 2.08 15.84
N LYS A 116 11.05 1.59 16.52
CA LYS A 116 11.68 0.29 16.23
C LYS A 116 11.52 -0.63 17.43
N GLU A 117 11.07 -1.86 17.18
CA GLU A 117 10.79 -2.83 18.23
C GLU A 117 11.01 -4.26 17.73
N ASP A 118 11.37 -5.14 18.66
CA ASP A 118 11.38 -6.58 18.41
C ASP A 118 9.97 -7.13 18.62
N ALA A 119 9.31 -7.49 17.53
CA ALA A 119 7.94 -7.95 17.55
C ALA A 119 7.69 -9.11 16.55
N PRO A 120 6.67 -9.93 16.83
CA PRO A 120 6.26 -10.96 15.87
C PRO A 120 5.65 -10.33 14.62
N VAL A 121 6.22 -10.62 13.47
CA VAL A 121 5.72 -10.20 12.16
C VAL A 121 5.31 -11.41 11.34
N ASN A 122 4.42 -11.20 10.36
CA ASN A 122 4.12 -12.22 9.38
C ASN A 122 5.32 -12.40 8.45
N TRP A 123 5.82 -13.61 8.35
CA TRP A 123 6.98 -13.93 7.53
C TRP A 123 6.65 -15.00 6.51
N CYS A 124 6.84 -14.68 5.24
CA CYS A 124 6.78 -15.67 4.16
C CYS A 124 8.15 -16.34 3.99
N THR A 125 8.18 -17.66 4.18
CA THR A 125 9.43 -18.45 4.09
C THR A 125 9.93 -18.58 2.66
N SER A 126 9.05 -18.58 1.67
CA SER A 126 9.36 -18.66 0.24
C SER A 126 9.81 -17.30 -0.33
N CYS A 127 9.05 -16.24 -0.12
CA CYS A 127 9.42 -14.89 -0.57
C CYS A 127 10.52 -14.26 0.28
N LYS A 128 10.84 -14.82 1.46
CA LYS A 128 11.84 -14.33 2.42
C LYS A 128 11.62 -12.86 2.80
N THR A 129 10.38 -12.50 3.08
CA THR A 129 9.98 -11.14 3.38
C THR A 129 8.91 -11.07 4.45
N VAL A 130 8.82 -9.89 5.09
CA VAL A 130 7.72 -9.53 6.00
C VAL A 130 6.48 -9.20 5.16
N LEU A 131 5.32 -9.62 5.64
CA LEU A 131 4.02 -9.36 5.03
C LEU A 131 3.17 -8.48 5.96
N ALA A 132 2.45 -7.55 5.38
CA ALA A 132 1.34 -6.87 6.05
C ALA A 132 0.19 -7.85 6.31
N ASN A 133 -0.73 -7.51 7.23
CA ASN A 133 -1.86 -8.39 7.54
C ASN A 133 -2.75 -8.66 6.31
N GLU A 134 -2.93 -7.65 5.46
CA GLU A 134 -3.71 -7.72 4.22
C GLU A 134 -3.11 -8.69 3.18
N GLN A 135 -1.83 -9.01 3.31
CA GLN A 135 -1.11 -9.90 2.41
C GLN A 135 -1.10 -11.37 2.90
N VAL A 136 -1.81 -11.64 3.98
CA VAL A 136 -2.00 -12.99 4.50
C VAL A 136 -3.44 -13.39 4.29
N ILE A 137 -3.67 -14.33 3.38
CA ILE A 137 -5.00 -14.84 3.02
C ILE A 137 -5.13 -16.27 3.53
N GLU A 138 -6.06 -16.51 4.45
CA GLU A 138 -6.30 -17.82 5.06
C GLU A 138 -5.06 -18.51 5.67
N GLY A 139 -4.07 -17.71 6.09
CA GLY A 139 -2.80 -18.18 6.64
C GLY A 139 -1.66 -18.27 5.64
N ASP A 140 -1.94 -18.05 4.37
CA ASP A 140 -0.98 -18.16 3.28
C ASP A 140 -0.57 -16.81 2.69
N CYS A 141 0.56 -16.77 2.02
CA CYS A 141 1.08 -15.59 1.35
C CYS A 141 0.30 -15.31 0.07
N GLU A 142 -0.30 -14.13 -0.08
CA GLU A 142 -1.05 -13.68 -1.27
C GLU A 142 -0.31 -13.83 -2.61
N ARG A 143 1.03 -14.00 -2.57
CA ARG A 143 1.89 -13.99 -3.77
C ARG A 143 2.38 -15.34 -4.21
N CYS A 144 2.57 -16.27 -3.28
CA CYS A 144 3.21 -17.54 -3.56
C CYS A 144 2.52 -18.74 -2.92
N ASP A 145 1.37 -18.50 -2.26
CA ASP A 145 0.54 -19.51 -1.59
C ASP A 145 1.31 -20.39 -0.59
N SER A 146 2.44 -19.86 -0.06
CA SER A 146 3.22 -20.58 0.97
C SER A 146 2.73 -20.16 2.35
N GLU A 147 2.71 -21.10 3.28
CA GLU A 147 2.36 -20.88 4.68
C GLU A 147 3.17 -19.73 5.28
N VAL A 148 2.45 -18.84 5.96
CA VAL A 148 3.01 -17.67 6.65
C VAL A 148 3.22 -18.01 8.11
N ILE A 149 4.43 -17.80 8.60
CA ILE A 149 4.78 -18.01 10.00
C ILE A 149 4.94 -16.70 10.76
N LYS A 150 4.79 -16.73 12.08
CA LYS A 150 5.17 -15.61 12.94
C LYS A 150 6.66 -15.70 13.24
N LYS A 151 7.38 -14.60 13.01
CA LYS A 151 8.83 -14.50 13.26
C LYS A 151 9.12 -13.22 14.03
N ASN A 152 9.86 -13.31 15.13
CA ASN A 152 10.31 -12.12 15.85
C ASN A 152 11.46 -11.47 15.09
N LEU A 153 11.26 -10.22 14.72
CA LEU A 153 12.25 -9.40 14.05
C LEU A 153 12.27 -7.98 14.61
N ASN A 154 13.45 -7.38 14.64
CA ASN A 154 13.60 -5.97 14.96
C ASN A 154 13.19 -5.15 13.75
N GLN A 155 11.99 -4.56 13.80
CA GLN A 155 11.36 -3.88 12.67
C GLN A 155 10.91 -2.48 13.02
N TRP A 156 10.72 -1.67 11.98
CA TRP A 156 10.05 -0.38 12.09
C TRP A 156 8.54 -0.55 12.11
N PHE A 157 7.91 0.18 13.00
CA PHE A 157 6.46 0.24 13.16
C PHE A 157 5.98 1.69 13.10
N PHE A 158 4.76 1.89 12.61
CA PHE A 158 4.03 3.14 12.75
C PHE A 158 2.89 2.97 13.74
N LYS A 159 2.66 3.97 14.58
CA LYS A 159 1.57 3.98 15.58
C LYS A 159 0.23 4.31 14.94
N ILE A 160 -0.16 3.56 13.91
CA ILE A 160 -1.40 3.80 13.17
C ILE A 160 -2.65 3.62 14.03
N SER A 161 -2.61 2.70 15.00
CA SER A 161 -3.72 2.43 15.93
C SER A 161 -4.12 3.64 16.79
N ASN A 162 -3.22 4.61 17.00
CA ASN A 162 -3.55 5.84 17.70
C ASN A 162 -4.62 6.67 16.98
N TYR A 163 -4.81 6.45 15.69
CA TYR A 163 -5.76 7.17 14.84
C TYR A 163 -7.03 6.39 14.54
N SER A 164 -7.17 5.17 15.07
CA SER A 164 -8.31 4.29 14.73
C SER A 164 -9.66 4.90 15.04
N GLU A 165 -9.81 5.55 16.19
CA GLU A 165 -11.06 6.20 16.58
C GLU A 165 -11.36 7.43 15.72
N GLU A 166 -10.34 8.27 15.46
CA GLU A 166 -10.47 9.46 14.60
C GLU A 166 -10.82 9.07 13.16
N LEU A 167 -10.18 8.03 12.63
CA LEU A 167 -10.48 7.51 11.30
C LEU A 167 -11.91 6.97 11.21
N LEU A 168 -12.37 6.23 12.22
CA LEU A 168 -13.72 5.68 12.25
C LEU A 168 -14.79 6.80 12.29
N GLN A 169 -14.58 7.80 13.15
CA GLN A 169 -15.49 8.95 13.23
C GLN A 169 -15.47 9.77 11.94
N GLY A 170 -14.30 9.98 11.35
CA GLY A 170 -14.14 10.74 10.11
C GLY A 170 -14.84 10.15 8.89
N LEU A 171 -15.23 8.86 8.91
CA LEU A 171 -15.99 8.26 7.82
C LEU A 171 -17.35 8.94 7.59
N SER A 172 -17.96 9.49 8.65
CA SER A 172 -19.21 10.25 8.56
C SER A 172 -19.06 11.57 7.81
N ASP A 173 -17.86 12.16 7.82
CA ASP A 173 -17.56 13.46 7.23
C ASP A 173 -17.24 13.37 5.73
N ILE A 174 -17.05 12.16 5.21
CA ILE A 174 -16.72 11.90 3.81
C ILE A 174 -18.01 11.57 3.02
N GLY A 175 -18.87 12.59 2.83
CA GLY A 175 -20.20 12.41 2.23
C GLY A 175 -20.20 11.83 0.81
N ASP A 176 -19.19 12.17 0.01
CA ASP A 176 -19.09 11.79 -1.41
C ASP A 176 -18.45 10.40 -1.65
N TRP A 177 -18.03 9.71 -0.59
CA TRP A 177 -17.46 8.37 -0.73
C TRP A 177 -18.56 7.32 -0.90
N PRO A 178 -18.34 6.29 -1.75
CA PRO A 178 -19.27 5.17 -1.89
C PRO A 178 -19.47 4.43 -0.56
N GLU A 179 -20.70 4.10 -0.22
CA GLU A 179 -21.04 3.46 1.06
C GLU A 179 -20.35 2.10 1.26
N ASN A 180 -20.15 1.33 0.21
CA ASN A 180 -19.41 0.07 0.28
C ASN A 180 -17.94 0.30 0.70
N VAL A 181 -17.32 1.40 0.29
CA VAL A 181 -15.95 1.75 0.68
C VAL A 181 -15.90 2.15 2.15
N LYS A 182 -16.87 2.95 2.63
CA LYS A 182 -16.96 3.30 4.06
C LYS A 182 -17.14 2.05 4.92
N SER A 183 -18.07 1.15 4.54
CA SER A 183 -18.30 -0.10 5.25
C SER A 183 -17.05 -1.00 5.28
N MET A 184 -16.27 -1.05 4.21
CA MET A 184 -15.00 -1.78 4.20
C MET A 184 -13.98 -1.19 5.19
N GLN A 185 -13.89 0.14 5.30
CA GLN A 185 -13.01 0.82 6.25
C GLN A 185 -13.45 0.57 7.70
N GLU A 186 -14.75 0.70 7.98
CA GLU A 186 -15.34 0.43 9.29
C GLU A 186 -15.07 -1.01 9.75
N ASN A 187 -15.36 -1.98 8.89
CA ASN A 187 -15.13 -3.39 9.18
C ASN A 187 -13.63 -3.72 9.38
N TRP A 188 -12.75 -3.04 8.63
CA TRP A 188 -11.31 -3.22 8.79
C TRP A 188 -10.80 -2.68 10.15
N ILE A 189 -11.26 -1.52 10.56
CA ILE A 189 -10.95 -0.96 11.89
C ILE A 189 -11.50 -1.86 12.98
N GLY A 190 -12.72 -2.37 12.81
CA GLY A 190 -13.30 -3.43 13.61
C GLY A 190 -13.44 -3.05 15.08
N LYS A 191 -13.95 -1.83 15.39
CA LYS A 191 -14.15 -1.43 16.78
C LYS A 191 -15.05 -2.39 17.50
N SER A 192 -14.53 -2.98 18.60
CA SER A 192 -15.26 -3.88 19.48
C SER A 192 -15.25 -3.31 20.91
N THR A 193 -16.37 -3.43 21.60
CA THR A 193 -16.49 -3.02 23.01
C THR A 193 -16.85 -4.23 23.84
N GLY A 194 -16.10 -4.46 24.88
CA GLY A 194 -16.31 -5.60 25.78
C GLY A 194 -16.11 -5.22 27.24
N VAL A 195 -16.33 -6.20 28.10
CA VAL A 195 -16.14 -6.07 29.53
C VAL A 195 -15.06 -7.05 29.98
N GLN A 196 -14.13 -6.55 30.79
CA GLN A 196 -13.14 -7.37 31.47
C GLN A 196 -13.46 -7.40 32.95
N PHE A 197 -13.42 -8.56 33.56
CA PHE A 197 -13.58 -8.74 35.01
C PHE A 197 -12.73 -9.90 35.52
N ASN A 198 -12.38 -9.82 36.81
CA ASN A 198 -11.58 -10.84 37.46
C ASN A 198 -12.48 -11.83 38.18
N LEU A 199 -12.20 -13.11 38.00
CA LEU A 199 -12.79 -14.18 38.78
C LEU A 199 -11.77 -14.72 39.80
N ASN A 200 -12.11 -14.70 41.06
CA ASN A 200 -11.29 -15.27 42.12
C ASN A 200 -11.60 -16.76 42.27
N ILE A 201 -10.58 -17.55 42.57
CA ILE A 201 -10.73 -18.97 42.86
C ILE A 201 -10.95 -19.13 44.38
N ASP A 202 -12.10 -19.67 44.75
CA ASP A 202 -12.43 -19.89 46.19
C ASP A 202 -11.36 -20.72 46.89
N GLY A 203 -10.91 -20.23 48.06
CA GLY A 203 -9.89 -20.89 48.85
C GLY A 203 -8.46 -20.70 48.38
N SER A 204 -8.21 -19.74 47.47
CA SER A 204 -6.88 -19.43 46.90
C SER A 204 -6.73 -17.94 46.65
N ASP A 205 -5.49 -17.45 46.64
CA ASP A 205 -5.15 -16.08 46.23
C ASP A 205 -5.04 -15.93 44.69
N LEU A 206 -5.38 -16.97 43.93
CA LEU A 206 -5.33 -16.97 42.48
C LEU A 206 -6.61 -16.37 41.90
N HIS A 207 -6.42 -15.63 40.81
CA HIS A 207 -7.50 -15.08 39.99
C HIS A 207 -7.18 -15.25 38.53
N PHE A 208 -8.17 -15.15 37.69
CA PHE A 208 -8.00 -15.07 36.25
C PHE A 208 -8.92 -14.00 35.65
N ASP A 209 -8.43 -13.36 34.60
CA ASP A 209 -9.16 -12.33 33.88
C ASP A 209 -10.05 -12.98 32.83
N VAL A 210 -11.30 -12.54 32.77
CA VAL A 210 -12.25 -12.91 31.72
C VAL A 210 -12.63 -11.68 30.92
N PHE A 211 -12.53 -11.78 29.63
CA PHE A 211 -13.00 -10.77 28.71
C PHE A 211 -14.17 -11.33 27.88
N THR A 212 -15.21 -10.52 27.71
CA THR A 212 -16.37 -10.85 26.87
C THR A 212 -16.83 -9.62 26.09
N THR A 213 -17.32 -9.85 24.87
CA THR A 213 -17.97 -8.85 24.00
C THR A 213 -19.47 -9.00 24.02
#